data_c5d85171aa0ba57872c72c9f5001249e
#
_entry.id   c5d85171aa0ba57872c72c9f5001249e
#
_cell.length_a   1.000
_cell.length_b   1.000
_cell.length_c   1.000
_cell.angle_alpha   90.00
_cell.angle_beta   90.00
_cell.angle_gamma   90.00
#
_symmetry.space_group_name_H-M   'P 1'
#
loop_
_entity.id
_entity.type
_entity.pdbx_description
1 polymer ?
#
loop_
_entity_poly.entity_id
_entity_poly.type
_entity_poly.pdbx_seq_one_letter_code
_entity_poly.pdbx_strand_id
1 'polypeptide(L)'
;MDKRGGDVSFKNKEENGMRIVVLAGGLSMERNVSLSSGNKICRALRARGHQAILVDMFMGFEDYDGKLEDVFYAPDGFCGDYSVAEAEPDLAAVRASRKDQSKSLFGPGVLDVCAKADVVFLALHGTCGEDGRVQAAFDLLGIPYTGAGYLSSAIAMDKDLTKRLVSEYVITPQWRTVRYTEGDIARLVSETKLPCVVKPVANGSSVGVSIAHTGAELKKALEECLQFGAQVVLEQYISGREIQVGIIAGKALPSIEIIPKTGFYDYANKYQAGAAEEICPSPIPEDWEMRVRTATETVYRLIGLSVYSRADFIVTPDGTPYFLEINTLPGMTKTSLLPQEAAAVGIGYEELCEKIVEESLKQKRGL
;
A
#
# COMPACT_ATOMS: atom_id res chain seq x y z
N MET A 1 20.22 -8.17 -38.22
CA MET A 1 19.83 -7.94 -36.81
C MET A 1 18.56 -7.10 -36.87
N ASP A 2 17.45 -7.77 -36.73
CA ASP A 2 16.12 -7.21 -37.04
C ASP A 2 15.52 -6.57 -35.77
N LYS A 3 15.37 -5.25 -35.77
CA LYS A 3 14.80 -4.46 -34.69
C LYS A 3 13.26 -4.31 -34.78
N ARG A 4 12.55 -5.20 -35.48
CA ARG A 4 11.12 -5.06 -35.80
C ARG A 4 10.18 -5.98 -35.00
N GLY A 5 10.68 -6.75 -34.04
CA GLY A 5 9.83 -7.68 -33.26
C GLY A 5 9.03 -7.07 -32.09
N GLY A 6 9.46 -5.93 -31.55
CA GLY A 6 8.83 -5.33 -30.35
C GLY A 6 7.57 -4.49 -30.62
N ASP A 7 7.51 -3.85 -31.78
CA ASP A 7 6.45 -2.84 -32.06
C ASP A 7 5.13 -3.46 -32.55
N VAL A 8 5.17 -4.62 -33.16
CA VAL A 8 3.98 -5.31 -33.68
C VAL A 8 3.19 -6.02 -32.59
N SER A 9 3.87 -6.50 -31.53
CA SER A 9 3.23 -7.15 -30.37
C SER A 9 2.43 -6.16 -29.52
N PHE A 10 2.93 -4.94 -29.35
CA PHE A 10 2.22 -3.89 -28.59
C PHE A 10 0.98 -3.39 -29.34
N LYS A 11 1.06 -3.12 -30.63
CA LYS A 11 -0.08 -2.65 -31.42
C LYS A 11 -1.25 -3.63 -31.49
N ASN A 12 -0.98 -4.95 -31.56
CA ASN A 12 -2.04 -5.97 -31.55
C ASN A 12 -2.72 -6.13 -30.18
N LYS A 13 -2.06 -5.69 -29.08
CA LYS A 13 -2.64 -5.72 -27.73
C LYS A 13 -3.55 -4.53 -27.45
N GLU A 14 -3.32 -3.38 -28.08
CA GLU A 14 -4.20 -2.20 -28.00
C GLU A 14 -5.57 -2.46 -28.66
N GLU A 15 -5.64 -3.30 -29.72
CA GLU A 15 -6.90 -3.63 -30.41
C GLU A 15 -7.75 -4.67 -29.66
N ASN A 16 -7.15 -5.57 -28.84
CA ASN A 16 -7.85 -6.68 -28.18
C ASN A 16 -7.89 -6.58 -26.64
N GLY A 17 -7.35 -5.52 -26.04
CA GLY A 17 -7.19 -5.40 -24.60
C GLY A 17 -6.12 -6.36 -24.02
N MET A 18 -5.64 -6.07 -22.81
CA MET A 18 -4.66 -6.92 -22.10
C MET A 18 -5.37 -7.90 -21.20
N ARG A 19 -4.77 -9.07 -20.95
CA ARG A 19 -5.16 -9.99 -19.89
C ARG A 19 -4.52 -9.52 -18.59
N ILE A 20 -5.35 -9.09 -17.65
CA ILE A 20 -4.91 -8.51 -16.39
C ILE A 20 -5.47 -9.34 -15.23
N VAL A 21 -4.58 -9.83 -14.37
CA VAL A 21 -4.98 -10.36 -13.07
C VAL A 21 -4.96 -9.21 -12.08
N VAL A 22 -6.08 -8.92 -11.43
CA VAL A 22 -6.13 -8.04 -10.26
C VAL A 22 -6.02 -8.93 -9.02
N LEU A 23 -4.83 -8.97 -8.44
CA LEU A 23 -4.52 -9.82 -7.30
C LEU A 23 -4.85 -9.07 -6.01
N ALA A 24 -5.81 -9.61 -5.26
CA ALA A 24 -6.35 -8.98 -4.05
C ALA A 24 -6.50 -10.00 -2.91
N GLY A 25 -7.08 -9.58 -1.79
CA GLY A 25 -7.33 -10.44 -0.64
C GLY A 25 -6.05 -10.77 0.13
N GLY A 26 -5.58 -12.00 0.00
CA GLY A 26 -4.42 -12.45 0.78
C GLY A 26 -4.77 -12.73 2.24
N LEU A 27 -3.74 -12.77 3.11
CA LEU A 27 -3.89 -13.11 4.52
C LEU A 27 -3.29 -12.00 5.40
N SER A 28 -3.89 -10.81 5.33
CA SER A 28 -3.53 -9.64 6.13
C SER A 28 -4.75 -9.03 6.81
N MET A 29 -4.55 -8.20 7.82
CA MET A 29 -5.64 -7.47 8.49
C MET A 29 -6.39 -6.53 7.56
N GLU A 30 -5.81 -6.19 6.40
CA GLU A 30 -6.39 -5.33 5.37
C GLU A 30 -7.08 -6.12 4.23
N ARG A 31 -7.30 -7.43 4.41
CA ARG A 31 -7.90 -8.32 3.42
C ARG A 31 -9.19 -7.77 2.79
N ASN A 32 -10.12 -7.28 3.61
CA ASN A 32 -11.42 -6.78 3.13
C ASN A 32 -11.26 -5.51 2.29
N VAL A 33 -10.34 -4.63 2.69
CA VAL A 33 -9.98 -3.42 1.94
C VAL A 33 -9.37 -3.78 0.59
N SER A 34 -8.47 -4.77 0.59
CA SER A 34 -7.82 -5.30 -0.60
C SER A 34 -8.84 -5.87 -1.61
N LEU A 35 -9.79 -6.70 -1.16
CA LEU A 35 -10.84 -7.25 -2.02
C LEU A 35 -11.75 -6.14 -2.58
N SER A 36 -12.14 -5.17 -1.76
CA SER A 36 -12.95 -4.03 -2.21
C SER A 36 -12.21 -3.17 -3.24
N SER A 37 -10.94 -2.86 -2.99
CA SER A 37 -10.08 -2.10 -3.93
C SER A 37 -9.89 -2.89 -5.23
N GLY A 38 -9.52 -4.17 -5.13
CA GLY A 38 -9.30 -5.03 -6.28
C GLY A 38 -10.55 -5.17 -7.15
N ASN A 39 -11.72 -5.30 -6.55
CA ASN A 39 -12.99 -5.36 -7.28
C ASN A 39 -13.25 -4.08 -8.10
N LYS A 40 -13.00 -2.91 -7.51
CA LYS A 40 -13.17 -1.62 -8.20
C LYS A 40 -12.15 -1.43 -9.32
N ILE A 41 -10.89 -1.80 -9.09
CA ILE A 41 -9.82 -1.79 -10.10
C ILE A 41 -10.17 -2.73 -11.26
N CYS A 42 -10.61 -3.95 -10.97
CA CYS A 42 -10.99 -4.92 -12.00
C CYS A 42 -12.10 -4.37 -12.90
N ARG A 43 -13.16 -3.82 -12.30
CA ARG A 43 -14.26 -3.18 -13.05
C ARG A 43 -13.78 -1.98 -13.87
N ALA A 44 -12.88 -1.15 -13.34
CA ALA A 44 -12.31 -0.01 -14.04
C ALA A 44 -11.50 -0.43 -15.26
N LEU A 45 -10.63 -1.43 -15.12
CA LEU A 45 -9.82 -1.96 -16.22
C LEU A 45 -10.70 -2.64 -17.30
N ARG A 46 -11.76 -3.35 -16.90
CA ARG A 46 -12.75 -3.89 -17.85
C ARG A 46 -13.50 -2.81 -18.59
N ALA A 47 -13.87 -1.70 -17.94
CA ALA A 47 -14.48 -0.56 -18.58
C ALA A 47 -13.57 0.11 -19.63
N ARG A 48 -12.24 -0.07 -19.49
CA ARG A 48 -11.22 0.35 -20.47
C ARG A 48 -10.97 -0.68 -21.57
N GLY A 49 -11.72 -1.79 -21.61
CA GLY A 49 -11.64 -2.80 -22.66
C GLY A 49 -10.65 -3.95 -22.39
N HIS A 50 -10.03 -4.00 -21.20
CA HIS A 50 -9.14 -5.10 -20.84
C HIS A 50 -9.88 -6.36 -20.39
N GLN A 51 -9.27 -7.52 -20.57
CA GLN A 51 -9.71 -8.79 -20.02
C GLN A 51 -9.19 -8.91 -18.57
N ALA A 52 -9.74 -8.11 -17.65
CA ALA A 52 -9.34 -8.11 -16.27
C ALA A 52 -10.18 -9.10 -15.45
N ILE A 53 -9.52 -9.81 -14.52
CA ILE A 53 -10.15 -10.73 -13.57
C ILE A 53 -9.67 -10.44 -12.15
N LEU A 54 -10.59 -10.56 -11.19
CA LEU A 54 -10.28 -10.45 -9.77
C LEU A 54 -9.88 -11.82 -9.22
N VAL A 55 -8.72 -11.90 -8.57
CA VAL A 55 -8.21 -13.15 -7.99
C VAL A 55 -7.87 -12.92 -6.52
N ASP A 56 -8.45 -13.70 -5.64
CA ASP A 56 -8.02 -13.76 -4.25
C ASP A 56 -6.71 -14.55 -4.15
N MET A 57 -5.64 -13.86 -3.72
CA MET A 57 -4.32 -14.47 -3.62
C MET A 57 -4.30 -15.71 -2.73
N PHE A 58 -5.02 -15.67 -1.59
CA PHE A 58 -4.99 -16.77 -0.64
C PHE A 58 -5.96 -17.90 -0.98
N MET A 59 -7.19 -17.60 -1.41
CA MET A 59 -8.20 -18.61 -1.75
C MET A 59 -7.94 -19.26 -3.10
N GLY A 60 -7.49 -18.49 -4.09
CA GLY A 60 -7.23 -18.99 -5.44
C GLY A 60 -8.49 -19.49 -6.15
N PHE A 61 -8.33 -20.54 -6.93
CA PHE A 61 -9.36 -21.14 -7.79
C PHE A 61 -9.84 -22.51 -7.28
N GLU A 62 -9.86 -22.71 -5.99
CA GLU A 62 -10.14 -24.01 -5.35
C GLU A 62 -11.54 -24.55 -5.68
N ASP A 63 -12.51 -23.67 -5.86
CA ASP A 63 -13.90 -24.00 -6.19
C ASP A 63 -14.25 -23.77 -7.68
N TYR A 64 -13.25 -23.44 -8.50
CA TYR A 64 -13.46 -23.21 -9.93
C TYR A 64 -13.42 -24.55 -10.68
N ASP A 65 -14.52 -24.90 -11.32
CA ASP A 65 -14.70 -26.16 -12.09
C ASP A 65 -14.35 -26.04 -13.58
N GLY A 66 -14.05 -24.82 -14.05
CA GLY A 66 -13.63 -24.53 -15.42
C GLY A 66 -12.12 -24.74 -15.64
N LYS A 67 -11.69 -24.52 -16.88
CA LYS A 67 -10.26 -24.54 -17.22
C LYS A 67 -9.61 -23.22 -16.85
N LEU A 68 -8.47 -23.23 -16.16
CA LEU A 68 -7.70 -22.02 -15.83
C LEU A 68 -7.23 -21.22 -17.07
N GLU A 69 -7.33 -21.80 -18.27
CA GLU A 69 -7.05 -21.11 -19.53
C GLU A 69 -8.15 -20.15 -19.94
N ASP A 70 -9.38 -20.44 -19.51
CA ASP A 70 -10.58 -19.70 -19.91
C ASP A 70 -10.99 -18.62 -18.91
N VAL A 71 -10.29 -18.47 -17.77
CA VAL A 71 -10.68 -17.53 -16.70
C VAL A 71 -10.76 -16.07 -17.18
N PHE A 72 -9.91 -15.65 -18.13
CA PHE A 72 -9.92 -14.30 -18.66
C PHE A 72 -11.17 -13.98 -19.51
N TYR A 73 -11.92 -15.01 -19.94
CA TYR A 73 -13.17 -14.87 -20.69
C TYR A 73 -14.41 -14.86 -19.81
N ALA A 74 -14.24 -14.96 -18.46
CA ALA A 74 -15.35 -14.87 -17.51
C ALA A 74 -16.12 -13.55 -17.72
N PRO A 75 -17.44 -13.57 -17.93
CA PRO A 75 -18.23 -12.38 -18.31
C PRO A 75 -18.15 -11.25 -17.27
N ASP A 76 -18.09 -11.60 -15.99
CA ASP A 76 -18.01 -10.68 -14.85
C ASP A 76 -16.57 -10.43 -14.36
N GLY A 77 -15.58 -11.23 -14.85
CA GLY A 77 -14.19 -11.17 -14.39
C GLY A 77 -14.04 -11.56 -12.92
N PHE A 78 -14.93 -12.40 -12.40
CA PHE A 78 -15.03 -12.75 -10.97
C PHE A 78 -15.24 -11.55 -10.05
N CYS A 79 -15.71 -10.43 -10.58
CA CYS A 79 -16.09 -9.27 -9.79
C CYS A 79 -17.37 -9.57 -9.02
N GLY A 80 -17.35 -9.32 -7.72
CA GLY A 80 -18.48 -9.54 -6.82
C GLY A 80 -18.97 -8.24 -6.16
N ASP A 81 -19.73 -8.41 -5.10
CA ASP A 81 -20.14 -7.33 -4.22
C ASP A 81 -19.25 -7.39 -2.96
N TYR A 82 -18.14 -6.67 -3.00
CA TYR A 82 -17.17 -6.60 -1.92
C TYR A 82 -17.27 -5.24 -1.23
N SER A 83 -17.92 -5.21 -0.07
CA SER A 83 -17.90 -4.06 0.85
C SER A 83 -16.80 -4.23 1.89
N VAL A 84 -16.27 -3.11 2.38
CA VAL A 84 -15.36 -3.14 3.54
C VAL A 84 -16.22 -3.35 4.78
N ALA A 85 -16.03 -4.49 5.45
CA ALA A 85 -16.72 -4.76 6.71
C ALA A 85 -16.17 -3.85 7.83
N GLU A 86 -17.02 -3.46 8.77
CA GLU A 86 -16.61 -2.68 9.95
C GLU A 86 -15.69 -3.45 10.88
N ALA A 87 -15.80 -4.79 10.90
CA ALA A 87 -14.97 -5.68 11.70
C ALA A 87 -13.71 -6.11 10.96
N GLU A 88 -12.62 -6.25 11.70
CA GLU A 88 -11.38 -6.85 11.22
C GLU A 88 -11.63 -8.30 10.75
N PRO A 89 -10.92 -8.77 9.69
CA PRO A 89 -11.09 -10.13 9.20
C PRO A 89 -10.55 -11.16 10.20
N ASP A 90 -11.32 -12.22 10.45
CA ASP A 90 -10.83 -13.39 11.18
C ASP A 90 -9.89 -14.21 10.27
N LEU A 91 -8.60 -13.92 10.34
CA LEU A 91 -7.60 -14.60 9.51
C LEU A 91 -7.47 -16.09 9.83
N ALA A 92 -7.80 -16.52 11.04
CA ALA A 92 -7.80 -17.93 11.40
C ALA A 92 -8.96 -18.66 10.70
N ALA A 93 -10.15 -18.06 10.69
CA ALA A 93 -11.30 -18.59 9.96
C ALA A 93 -11.03 -18.60 8.44
N VAL A 94 -10.45 -17.52 7.87
CA VAL A 94 -10.05 -17.49 6.45
C VAL A 94 -9.07 -18.61 6.13
N ARG A 95 -8.06 -18.83 6.97
CA ARG A 95 -7.10 -19.93 6.78
C ARG A 95 -7.78 -21.29 6.84
N ALA A 96 -8.67 -21.50 7.81
CA ALA A 96 -9.39 -22.75 8.00
C ALA A 96 -10.38 -23.04 6.87
N SER A 97 -10.94 -22.02 6.21
CA SER A 97 -11.92 -22.19 5.14
C SER A 97 -11.31 -22.70 3.83
N ARG A 98 -10.00 -22.50 3.59
CA ARG A 98 -9.33 -23.02 2.39
C ARG A 98 -9.19 -24.55 2.48
N LYS A 99 -9.65 -25.28 1.47
CA LYS A 99 -9.60 -26.76 1.42
C LYS A 99 -8.17 -27.26 1.34
N ASP A 100 -7.35 -26.62 0.47
CA ASP A 100 -5.91 -26.84 0.46
C ASP A 100 -5.27 -26.23 1.70
N GLN A 101 -4.92 -27.06 2.68
CA GLN A 101 -4.27 -26.65 3.93
C GLN A 101 -2.75 -26.49 3.79
N SER A 102 -2.24 -26.28 2.57
CA SER A 102 -0.83 -25.99 2.33
C SER A 102 -0.39 -24.70 3.04
N LYS A 103 0.92 -24.56 3.29
CA LYS A 103 1.50 -23.37 3.91
C LYS A 103 1.66 -22.20 2.93
N SER A 104 1.43 -22.43 1.62
CA SER A 104 1.54 -21.41 0.59
C SER A 104 0.56 -20.26 0.84
N LEU A 105 1.01 -19.04 0.64
CA LEU A 105 0.14 -17.85 0.62
C LEU A 105 -0.54 -17.66 -0.74
N PHE A 106 -0.05 -18.34 -1.78
CA PHE A 106 -0.74 -18.45 -3.06
C PHE A 106 -1.65 -19.65 -3.03
N GLY A 107 -2.94 -19.44 -3.23
CA GLY A 107 -3.95 -20.48 -3.35
C GLY A 107 -3.79 -21.27 -4.66
N PRO A 108 -4.53 -22.40 -4.78
CA PRO A 108 -4.49 -23.22 -5.98
C PRO A 108 -4.74 -22.44 -7.26
N GLY A 109 -3.91 -22.64 -8.28
CA GLY A 109 -4.04 -22.03 -9.61
C GLY A 109 -3.65 -20.53 -9.72
N VAL A 110 -3.36 -19.86 -8.61
CA VAL A 110 -3.05 -18.40 -8.63
C VAL A 110 -1.81 -18.10 -9.48
N LEU A 111 -0.70 -18.79 -9.22
CA LEU A 111 0.54 -18.56 -9.97
C LEU A 111 0.40 -18.96 -11.44
N ASP A 112 -0.33 -20.02 -11.74
CA ASP A 112 -0.58 -20.47 -13.12
C ASP A 112 -1.35 -19.43 -13.93
N VAL A 113 -2.34 -18.79 -13.31
CA VAL A 113 -3.14 -17.75 -13.94
C VAL A 113 -2.34 -16.44 -14.03
N CYS A 114 -1.60 -16.06 -12.99
CA CYS A 114 -0.70 -14.90 -13.03
C CYS A 114 0.36 -15.01 -14.14
N ALA A 115 0.92 -16.21 -14.36
CA ALA A 115 1.90 -16.45 -15.42
C ALA A 115 1.32 -16.33 -16.84
N LYS A 116 -0.01 -16.43 -17.00
CA LYS A 116 -0.71 -16.27 -18.28
C LYS A 116 -1.18 -14.82 -18.53
N ALA A 117 -1.12 -13.97 -17.52
CA ALA A 117 -1.49 -12.57 -17.63
C ALA A 117 -0.40 -11.75 -18.37
N ASP A 118 -0.81 -10.69 -19.04
CA ASP A 118 0.12 -9.69 -19.57
C ASP A 118 0.73 -8.85 -18.44
N VAL A 119 -0.04 -8.64 -17.35
CA VAL A 119 0.41 -8.00 -16.12
C VAL A 119 -0.51 -8.38 -14.96
N VAL A 120 0.06 -8.43 -13.76
CA VAL A 120 -0.69 -8.60 -12.50
C VAL A 120 -0.80 -7.24 -11.81
N PHE A 121 -2.01 -6.73 -11.64
CA PHE A 121 -2.26 -5.54 -10.82
C PHE A 121 -2.29 -5.95 -9.35
N LEU A 122 -1.32 -5.49 -8.56
CA LEU A 122 -1.25 -5.75 -7.14
C LEU A 122 -2.20 -4.80 -6.39
N ALA A 123 -3.35 -5.33 -5.97
CA ALA A 123 -4.33 -4.64 -5.13
C ALA A 123 -4.29 -5.15 -3.68
N LEU A 124 -3.14 -5.66 -3.27
CA LEU A 124 -2.86 -6.17 -1.93
C LEU A 124 -2.51 -5.02 -0.97
N HIS A 125 -2.73 -5.22 0.31
CA HIS A 125 -2.36 -4.27 1.36
C HIS A 125 -1.71 -4.99 2.54
N GLY A 126 -0.83 -4.26 3.24
CA GLY A 126 -0.12 -4.75 4.41
C GLY A 126 0.91 -5.84 4.10
N THR A 127 1.16 -6.72 5.08
CA THR A 127 2.11 -7.82 4.93
C THR A 127 1.72 -8.75 3.79
N CYS A 128 2.72 -9.29 3.10
CA CYS A 128 2.62 -10.10 1.88
C CYS A 128 2.22 -9.34 0.61
N GLY A 129 1.77 -8.07 0.70
CA GLY A 129 1.49 -7.22 -0.46
C GLY A 129 2.52 -6.13 -0.65
N GLU A 130 2.85 -5.42 0.45
CA GLU A 130 3.71 -4.24 0.45
C GLU A 130 5.13 -4.51 0.96
N ASP A 131 5.44 -5.74 1.41
CA ASP A 131 6.72 -6.10 2.02
C ASP A 131 7.75 -6.70 1.04
N GLY A 132 7.46 -6.69 -0.25
CA GLY A 132 8.36 -7.16 -1.31
C GLY A 132 8.33 -8.66 -1.58
N ARG A 133 7.63 -9.48 -0.78
CA ARG A 133 7.64 -10.95 -0.92
C ARG A 133 6.94 -11.42 -2.19
N VAL A 134 5.77 -10.90 -2.48
CA VAL A 134 5.01 -11.21 -3.71
C VAL A 134 5.79 -10.73 -4.92
N GLN A 135 6.35 -9.52 -4.84
CA GLN A 135 7.17 -8.93 -5.89
C GLN A 135 8.40 -9.80 -6.19
N ALA A 136 9.12 -10.26 -5.16
CA ALA A 136 10.28 -11.15 -5.33
C ALA A 136 9.90 -12.51 -5.95
N ALA A 137 8.76 -13.08 -5.55
CA ALA A 137 8.26 -14.31 -6.16
C ALA A 137 7.95 -14.11 -7.65
N PHE A 138 7.32 -12.98 -8.01
CA PHE A 138 6.98 -12.67 -9.39
C PHE A 138 8.22 -12.35 -10.25
N ASP A 139 9.22 -11.67 -9.69
CA ASP A 139 10.50 -11.45 -10.39
C ASP A 139 11.17 -12.78 -10.75
N LEU A 140 11.22 -13.74 -9.81
CA LEU A 140 11.80 -15.08 -10.05
C LEU A 140 11.00 -15.90 -11.07
N LEU A 141 9.69 -15.69 -11.16
CA LEU A 141 8.81 -16.40 -12.09
C LEU A 141 8.66 -15.67 -13.44
N GLY A 142 9.25 -14.48 -13.59
CA GLY A 142 9.09 -13.66 -14.79
C GLY A 142 7.68 -13.14 -15.01
N ILE A 143 6.90 -12.96 -13.94
CA ILE A 143 5.51 -12.47 -13.98
C ILE A 143 5.53 -10.94 -13.89
N PRO A 144 5.04 -10.19 -14.89
CA PRO A 144 4.95 -8.73 -14.81
C PRO A 144 3.88 -8.30 -13.79
N TYR A 145 4.18 -7.26 -12.99
CA TYR A 145 3.26 -6.76 -11.96
C TYR A 145 3.32 -5.23 -11.83
N THR A 146 2.31 -4.64 -11.19
CA THR A 146 2.23 -3.19 -10.98
C THR A 146 2.93 -2.74 -9.69
N GLY A 147 3.34 -1.45 -9.66
CA GLY A 147 3.88 -0.80 -8.47
C GLY A 147 5.40 -0.92 -8.31
N ALA A 148 5.90 -0.84 -7.11
CA ALA A 148 7.32 -0.86 -6.77
C ALA A 148 7.91 -2.29 -6.81
N GLY A 149 9.24 -2.41 -7.02
CA GLY A 149 9.95 -3.68 -6.99
C GLY A 149 10.14 -4.22 -5.57
N TYR A 150 10.64 -5.47 -5.44
CA TYR A 150 10.73 -6.18 -4.17
C TYR A 150 11.58 -5.44 -3.12
N LEU A 151 12.75 -4.92 -3.52
CA LEU A 151 13.68 -4.29 -2.59
C LEU A 151 13.11 -2.98 -2.02
N SER A 152 12.61 -2.12 -2.90
CA SER A 152 12.03 -0.84 -2.50
C SER A 152 10.75 -1.02 -1.68
N SER A 153 9.93 -2.03 -1.98
CA SER A 153 8.77 -2.40 -1.16
C SER A 153 9.19 -2.86 0.24
N ALA A 154 10.20 -3.73 0.34
CA ALA A 154 10.70 -4.20 1.63
C ALA A 154 11.29 -3.06 2.48
N ILE A 155 12.02 -2.14 1.86
CA ILE A 155 12.56 -0.95 2.55
C ILE A 155 11.44 -0.05 3.02
N ALA A 156 10.47 0.26 2.16
CA ALA A 156 9.35 1.15 2.49
C ALA A 156 8.49 0.60 3.64
N MET A 157 8.32 -0.72 3.73
CA MET A 157 7.58 -1.38 4.82
C MET A 157 8.31 -1.25 6.17
N ASP A 158 9.63 -1.23 6.19
CA ASP A 158 10.44 -1.10 7.40
C ASP A 158 10.68 0.38 7.73
N LYS A 159 9.97 0.88 8.76
CA LYS A 159 10.02 2.29 9.17
C LYS A 159 11.42 2.73 9.62
N ASP A 160 12.21 1.85 10.24
CA ASP A 160 13.57 2.17 10.67
C ASP A 160 14.51 2.28 9.48
N LEU A 161 14.49 1.29 8.57
CA LEU A 161 15.32 1.31 7.36
C LEU A 161 14.98 2.51 6.47
N THR A 162 13.70 2.76 6.24
CA THR A 162 13.25 3.94 5.48
C THR A 162 13.82 5.23 6.07
N LYS A 163 13.61 5.46 7.38
CA LYS A 163 14.10 6.68 8.05
C LYS A 163 15.62 6.81 7.99
N ARG A 164 16.36 5.73 8.20
CA ARG A 164 17.83 5.72 8.07
C ARG A 164 18.31 6.16 6.69
N LEU A 165 17.62 5.72 5.64
CA LEU A 165 17.99 6.07 4.27
C LEU A 165 17.67 7.53 3.90
N VAL A 166 16.58 8.08 4.46
CA VAL A 166 16.08 9.38 4.00
C VAL A 166 16.39 10.54 4.93
N SER A 167 16.76 10.31 6.20
CA SER A 167 16.89 11.35 7.24
C SER A 167 17.98 12.39 7.00
N GLU A 168 18.94 12.12 6.13
CA GLU A 168 19.94 13.13 5.71
C GLU A 168 19.39 14.10 4.66
N TYR A 169 18.28 13.79 4.02
CA TYR A 169 17.72 14.51 2.87
C TYR A 169 16.35 15.11 3.15
N VAL A 170 15.56 14.47 4.02
CA VAL A 170 14.23 14.93 4.43
C VAL A 170 14.11 14.93 5.95
N ILE A 171 13.36 15.88 6.48
CA ILE A 171 13.16 15.98 7.93
C ILE A 171 12.23 14.84 8.37
N THR A 172 12.66 14.08 9.38
CA THR A 172 11.86 13.05 10.04
C THR A 172 11.77 13.35 11.53
N PRO A 173 10.71 12.92 12.24
CA PRO A 173 10.73 12.95 13.70
C PRO A 173 11.95 12.20 14.23
N GLN A 174 12.54 12.66 15.33
CA GLN A 174 13.60 11.90 16.00
C GLN A 174 13.05 10.54 16.44
N TRP A 175 13.82 9.48 16.24
CA TRP A 175 13.38 8.12 16.56
C TRP A 175 14.51 7.28 17.10
N ARG A 176 14.13 6.19 17.76
CA ARG A 176 15.00 5.06 18.06
C ARG A 176 14.24 3.75 17.86
N THR A 177 14.90 2.75 17.33
CA THR A 177 14.36 1.40 17.22
C THR A 177 14.98 0.52 18.27
N VAL A 178 14.15 -0.17 19.04
CA VAL A 178 14.58 -0.99 20.16
C VAL A 178 14.02 -2.40 20.02
N ARG A 179 14.89 -3.40 20.22
CA ARG A 179 14.45 -4.78 20.48
C ARG A 179 14.26 -4.93 21.99
N TYR A 180 13.10 -5.47 22.41
CA TYR A 180 12.73 -5.52 23.80
C TYR A 180 11.85 -6.73 24.13
N THR A 181 11.71 -6.99 25.42
CA THR A 181 10.81 -7.96 26.02
C THR A 181 9.97 -7.27 27.10
N GLU A 182 8.98 -7.97 27.67
CA GLU A 182 8.20 -7.43 28.81
C GLU A 182 9.08 -6.91 29.94
N GLY A 183 10.20 -7.61 30.24
CA GLY A 183 11.14 -7.21 31.29
C GLY A 183 11.84 -5.87 31.04
N ASP A 184 11.88 -5.40 29.78
CA ASP A 184 12.52 -4.13 29.44
C ASP A 184 11.58 -2.93 29.53
N ILE A 185 10.26 -3.15 29.63
CA ILE A 185 9.26 -2.09 29.53
C ILE A 185 9.45 -1.00 30.58
N ALA A 186 9.69 -1.39 31.85
CA ALA A 186 9.89 -0.41 32.91
C ALA A 186 11.09 0.51 32.67
N ARG A 187 12.19 -0.02 32.13
CA ARG A 187 13.37 0.74 31.72
C ARG A 187 13.05 1.67 30.56
N LEU A 188 12.40 1.16 29.53
CA LEU A 188 12.02 1.96 28.34
C LEU A 188 11.09 3.12 28.71
N VAL A 189 10.13 2.90 29.62
CA VAL A 189 9.26 3.96 30.13
C VAL A 189 10.06 5.06 30.84
N SER A 190 11.06 4.70 31.63
CA SER A 190 11.89 5.68 32.34
C SER A 190 12.85 6.47 31.44
N GLU A 191 13.28 5.88 30.32
CA GLU A 191 14.26 6.47 29.39
C GLU A 191 13.63 7.27 28.25
N THR A 192 12.33 7.10 27.98
CA THR A 192 11.68 7.69 26.81
C THR A 192 11.09 9.05 27.14
N LYS A 193 11.43 10.07 26.31
CA LYS A 193 10.83 11.41 26.43
C LYS A 193 9.37 11.35 25.96
N LEU A 194 8.51 12.04 26.68
CA LEU A 194 7.09 12.16 26.37
C LEU A 194 6.77 13.62 25.93
N PRO A 195 5.74 13.81 25.07
CA PRO A 195 4.96 12.78 24.39
C PRO A 195 5.76 12.05 23.31
N CYS A 196 5.43 10.78 23.06
CA CYS A 196 6.06 9.99 22.01
C CYS A 196 5.03 9.13 21.26
N VAL A 197 5.43 8.65 20.07
CA VAL A 197 4.65 7.71 19.27
C VAL A 197 5.34 6.35 19.30
N VAL A 198 4.58 5.31 19.62
CA VAL A 198 4.99 3.90 19.64
C VAL A 198 4.46 3.24 18.39
N LYS A 199 5.34 2.62 17.59
CA LYS A 199 4.96 1.99 16.31
C LYS A 199 5.65 0.63 16.18
N PRO A 200 4.97 -0.41 15.68
CA PRO A 200 5.65 -1.60 15.13
C PRO A 200 6.56 -1.19 13.98
N VAL A 201 7.69 -1.88 13.82
CA VAL A 201 8.65 -1.56 12.74
C VAL A 201 8.05 -1.76 11.35
N ALA A 202 7.27 -2.82 11.15
CA ALA A 202 6.81 -3.28 9.84
C ALA A 202 5.32 -3.63 9.82
N ASN A 203 4.45 -2.67 10.13
CA ASN A 203 2.99 -2.81 9.98
C ASN A 203 2.42 -1.61 9.22
N GLY A 204 1.36 -1.88 8.43
CA GLY A 204 0.57 -0.86 7.74
C GLY A 204 -0.64 -0.37 8.54
N SER A 205 -1.42 0.54 7.94
CA SER A 205 -2.74 1.03 8.41
C SER A 205 -2.83 1.48 9.88
N SER A 206 -1.76 2.05 10.41
CA SER A 206 -1.69 2.47 11.83
C SER A 206 -1.94 1.35 12.84
N VAL A 207 -1.91 0.08 12.45
CA VAL A 207 -2.11 -1.06 13.34
C VAL A 207 -0.97 -1.13 14.36
N GLY A 208 -1.30 -1.08 15.64
CA GLY A 208 -0.33 -1.08 16.75
C GLY A 208 0.37 0.28 16.96
N VAL A 209 -0.07 1.35 16.30
CA VAL A 209 0.44 2.72 16.54
C VAL A 209 -0.30 3.33 17.73
N SER A 210 0.45 3.91 18.67
CA SER A 210 -0.10 4.59 19.84
C SER A 210 0.66 5.89 20.14
N ILE A 211 -0.06 6.93 20.55
CA ILE A 211 0.51 8.18 21.06
C ILE A 211 0.47 8.10 22.58
N ALA A 212 1.63 8.25 23.23
CA ALA A 212 1.75 8.22 24.67
C ALA A 212 2.14 9.60 25.22
N HIS A 213 1.29 10.17 26.05
CA HIS A 213 1.52 11.42 26.76
C HIS A 213 2.02 11.19 28.19
N THR A 214 1.76 10.01 28.74
CA THR A 214 2.12 9.60 30.10
C THR A 214 2.90 8.30 30.12
N GLY A 215 3.65 8.04 31.21
CA GLY A 215 4.36 6.77 31.37
C GLY A 215 3.42 5.56 31.44
N ALA A 216 2.20 5.72 31.94
CA ALA A 216 1.20 4.66 31.96
C ALA A 216 0.72 4.30 30.54
N GLU A 217 0.46 5.31 29.71
CA GLU A 217 0.09 5.13 28.28
C GLU A 217 1.26 4.49 27.52
N LEU A 218 2.50 4.93 27.75
CA LEU A 218 3.68 4.36 27.10
C LEU A 218 3.85 2.88 27.47
N LYS A 219 3.66 2.54 28.76
CA LYS A 219 3.72 1.16 29.22
C LYS A 219 2.70 0.30 28.45
N LYS A 220 1.43 0.72 28.44
CA LYS A 220 0.36 0.03 27.72
C LYS A 220 0.68 -0.14 26.24
N ALA A 221 1.11 0.94 25.56
CA ALA A 221 1.48 0.90 24.14
C ALA A 221 2.62 -0.09 23.85
N LEU A 222 3.62 -0.18 24.73
CA LEU A 222 4.71 -1.15 24.59
C LEU A 222 4.21 -2.59 24.80
N GLU A 223 3.32 -2.83 25.77
CA GLU A 223 2.72 -4.15 26.01
C GLU A 223 1.91 -4.61 24.78
N GLU A 224 1.10 -3.73 24.21
CA GLU A 224 0.31 -4.00 23.01
C GLU A 224 1.20 -4.21 21.78
N CYS A 225 2.27 -3.42 21.62
CA CYS A 225 3.16 -3.51 20.47
C CYS A 225 3.94 -4.83 20.41
N LEU A 226 4.16 -5.52 21.53
CA LEU A 226 4.81 -6.85 21.56
C LEU A 226 4.05 -7.92 20.77
N GLN A 227 2.74 -7.77 20.57
CA GLN A 227 1.94 -8.69 19.76
C GLN A 227 2.35 -8.68 18.28
N PHE A 228 2.97 -7.58 17.82
CA PHE A 228 3.43 -7.39 16.44
C PHE A 228 4.91 -7.72 16.25
N GLY A 229 5.63 -8.06 17.32
CA GLY A 229 7.03 -8.46 17.24
C GLY A 229 7.89 -7.85 18.36
N ALA A 230 9.13 -8.31 18.43
CA ALA A 230 10.08 -7.91 19.48
C ALA A 230 10.79 -6.58 19.18
N GLN A 231 10.40 -5.83 18.15
CA GLN A 231 11.02 -4.55 17.81
C GLN A 231 9.95 -3.45 17.73
N VAL A 232 10.29 -2.28 18.28
CA VAL A 232 9.43 -1.09 18.30
C VAL A 232 10.21 0.14 17.88
N VAL A 233 9.56 1.02 17.14
CA VAL A 233 10.00 2.39 16.87
C VAL A 233 9.38 3.29 17.93
N LEU A 234 10.22 3.99 18.69
CA LEU A 234 9.85 5.07 19.60
C LEU A 234 10.21 6.37 18.92
N GLU A 235 9.21 7.18 18.62
CA GLU A 235 9.33 8.36 17.76
C GLU A 235 8.87 9.61 18.51
N GLN A 236 9.54 10.73 18.29
CA GLN A 236 9.11 12.04 18.78
C GLN A 236 7.69 12.33 18.25
N TYR A 237 6.79 12.70 19.14
CA TYR A 237 5.48 13.22 18.75
C TYR A 237 5.62 14.61 18.10
N ILE A 238 5.11 14.77 16.89
CA ILE A 238 5.04 16.05 16.18
C ILE A 238 3.60 16.51 16.14
N SER A 239 3.34 17.72 16.60
CA SER A 239 2.01 18.35 16.48
C SER A 239 1.95 19.18 15.20
N GLY A 240 0.94 18.95 14.38
CA GLY A 240 0.78 19.65 13.11
C GLY A 240 -0.42 19.14 12.32
N ARG A 241 -0.47 19.51 11.04
CA ARG A 241 -1.49 19.06 10.07
C ARG A 241 -1.05 17.76 9.43
N GLU A 242 -1.93 16.80 9.31
CA GLU A 242 -1.67 15.56 8.60
C GLU A 242 -1.85 15.77 7.10
N ILE A 243 -0.75 15.70 6.35
CA ILE A 243 -0.70 15.93 4.91
C ILE A 243 -0.16 14.68 4.25
N GLN A 244 -0.84 14.22 3.20
CA GLN A 244 -0.37 13.10 2.40
C GLN A 244 -0.17 13.53 0.95
N VAL A 245 0.77 12.88 0.26
CA VAL A 245 1.16 13.23 -1.10
C VAL A 245 1.34 11.97 -1.93
N GLY A 246 0.46 11.78 -2.90
CA GLY A 246 0.59 10.76 -3.92
C GLY A 246 1.68 11.10 -4.93
N ILE A 247 2.27 10.07 -5.51
CA ILE A 247 3.26 10.22 -6.58
C ILE A 247 2.98 9.19 -7.67
N ILE A 248 3.01 9.60 -8.93
CA ILE A 248 2.83 8.75 -10.10
C ILE A 248 3.96 9.04 -11.08
N ALA A 249 4.64 7.99 -11.55
CA ALA A 249 5.75 8.09 -12.49
C ALA A 249 6.82 9.13 -12.06
N GLY A 250 7.11 9.20 -10.76
CA GLY A 250 8.11 10.10 -10.19
C GLY A 250 7.67 11.56 -10.04
N LYS A 251 6.39 11.89 -10.30
CA LYS A 251 5.83 13.23 -10.12
C LYS A 251 4.83 13.26 -8.99
N ALA A 252 5.07 14.11 -7.99
CA ALA A 252 4.17 14.32 -6.88
C ALA A 252 2.86 14.98 -7.35
N LEU A 253 1.73 14.45 -6.89
CA LEU A 253 0.40 15.00 -7.07
C LEU A 253 0.16 16.19 -6.11
N PRO A 254 -0.92 16.96 -6.25
CA PRO A 254 -1.35 17.90 -5.22
C PRO A 254 -1.59 17.17 -3.91
N SER A 255 -1.14 17.76 -2.80
CA SER A 255 -1.31 17.14 -1.49
C SER A 255 -2.77 17.10 -1.03
N ILE A 256 -3.07 16.18 -0.12
CA ILE A 256 -4.37 16.06 0.55
C ILE A 256 -4.19 16.20 2.06
N GLU A 257 -5.04 17.00 2.69
CA GLU A 257 -5.09 17.13 4.16
C GLU A 257 -6.11 16.19 4.74
N ILE A 258 -5.75 15.57 5.85
CA ILE A 258 -6.62 14.70 6.62
C ILE A 258 -6.89 15.32 7.99
N ILE A 259 -8.16 15.52 8.29
CA ILE A 259 -8.62 16.08 9.56
C ILE A 259 -9.49 15.03 10.26
N PRO A 260 -8.91 14.18 11.15
CA PRO A 260 -9.69 13.23 11.93
C PRO A 260 -10.72 13.96 12.80
N LYS A 261 -11.98 13.49 12.85
CA LYS A 261 -12.99 14.08 13.73
C LYS A 261 -12.75 13.78 15.20
N THR A 262 -12.07 12.67 15.49
CA THR A 262 -11.72 12.24 16.84
C THR A 262 -10.34 11.58 16.84
N GLY A 263 -9.53 11.84 17.87
CA GLY A 263 -8.23 11.18 18.05
C GLY A 263 -7.19 11.50 16.99
N PHE A 264 -6.57 10.48 16.40
CA PHE A 264 -5.62 10.55 15.30
C PHE A 264 -6.10 9.63 14.15
N TYR A 265 -5.46 9.70 12.98
CA TYR A 265 -5.85 8.93 11.80
C TYR A 265 -5.46 7.45 11.94
N ASP A 266 -6.22 6.74 12.79
CA ASP A 266 -6.09 5.31 13.07
C ASP A 266 -6.84 4.45 12.03
N TYR A 267 -6.86 3.12 12.24
CA TYR A 267 -7.54 2.19 11.35
C TYR A 267 -9.04 2.51 11.19
N ALA A 268 -9.72 2.84 12.28
CA ALA A 268 -11.15 3.16 12.26
C ALA A 268 -11.42 4.44 11.46
N ASN A 269 -10.60 5.49 11.68
CA ASN A 269 -10.72 6.75 10.95
C ASN A 269 -10.38 6.62 9.45
N LYS A 270 -9.55 5.64 9.07
CA LYS A 270 -9.18 5.38 7.66
C LYS A 270 -10.28 4.73 6.84
N TYR A 271 -11.10 3.88 7.45
CA TYR A 271 -12.02 3.01 6.71
C TYR A 271 -13.50 3.23 7.03
N GLN A 272 -13.83 3.97 8.10
CA GLN A 272 -15.20 4.38 8.39
C GLN A 272 -15.58 5.64 7.63
N ALA A 273 -16.65 5.56 6.85
CA ALA A 273 -17.11 6.68 6.06
C ALA A 273 -17.45 7.90 6.96
N GLY A 274 -16.82 9.03 6.67
CA GLY A 274 -17.05 10.28 7.38
C GLY A 274 -16.37 10.39 8.75
N ALA A 275 -15.43 9.50 9.11
CA ALA A 275 -14.64 9.58 10.35
C ALA A 275 -13.52 10.64 10.27
N ALA A 276 -13.06 10.96 9.08
CA ALA A 276 -12.15 12.07 8.80
C ALA A 276 -12.74 12.97 7.70
N GLU A 277 -12.30 14.22 7.67
CA GLU A 277 -12.50 15.14 6.54
C GLU A 277 -11.21 15.11 5.70
N GLU A 278 -11.36 14.95 4.38
CA GLU A 278 -10.28 14.86 3.43
C GLU A 278 -10.41 16.04 2.45
N ILE A 279 -9.39 16.91 2.39
CA ILE A 279 -9.42 18.13 1.58
C ILE A 279 -8.32 18.05 0.53
N CYS A 280 -8.71 17.91 -0.73
CA CYS A 280 -7.79 17.84 -1.88
C CYS A 280 -8.15 18.88 -2.95
N PRO A 281 -7.21 19.73 -3.42
CA PRO A 281 -5.87 19.99 -2.86
C PRO A 281 -5.92 20.51 -1.42
N SER A 282 -4.89 20.18 -0.63
CA SER A 282 -4.82 20.66 0.76
C SER A 282 -4.75 22.19 0.82
N PRO A 283 -5.47 22.85 1.77
CA PRO A 283 -5.46 24.31 1.88
C PRO A 283 -4.23 24.80 2.66
N ILE A 284 -3.03 24.48 2.16
CA ILE A 284 -1.74 24.93 2.72
C ILE A 284 -1.12 26.00 1.82
N PRO A 285 -0.22 26.86 2.33
CA PRO A 285 0.53 27.82 1.53
C PRO A 285 1.32 27.13 0.40
N GLU A 286 1.48 27.80 -0.72
CA GLU A 286 2.16 27.26 -1.92
C GLU A 286 3.61 26.81 -1.63
N ASP A 287 4.33 27.52 -0.76
CA ASP A 287 5.69 27.15 -0.36
C ASP A 287 5.71 25.88 0.51
N TRP A 288 4.67 25.64 1.33
CA TRP A 288 4.52 24.39 2.07
C TRP A 288 4.19 23.22 1.13
N GLU A 289 3.26 23.45 0.19
CA GLU A 289 2.93 22.48 -0.87
C GLU A 289 4.17 22.06 -1.65
N MET A 290 5.01 23.03 -2.04
CA MET A 290 6.26 22.75 -2.74
C MET A 290 7.21 21.91 -1.87
N ARG A 291 7.31 22.18 -0.57
CA ARG A 291 8.18 21.44 0.36
C ARG A 291 7.73 19.98 0.51
N VAL A 292 6.44 19.72 0.74
CA VAL A 292 5.95 18.33 0.90
C VAL A 292 6.09 17.54 -0.39
N ARG A 293 5.82 18.14 -1.55
CA ARG A 293 5.99 17.49 -2.85
C ARG A 293 7.46 17.18 -3.15
N THR A 294 8.36 18.14 -2.91
CA THR A 294 9.80 17.92 -3.08
C THR A 294 10.32 16.82 -2.15
N ALA A 295 9.86 16.80 -0.89
CA ALA A 295 10.23 15.76 0.06
C ALA A 295 9.73 14.38 -0.43
N THR A 296 8.49 14.30 -0.94
CA THR A 296 7.91 13.06 -1.50
C THR A 296 8.75 12.54 -2.68
N GLU A 297 9.06 13.40 -3.65
CA GLU A 297 9.88 13.02 -4.81
C GLU A 297 11.30 12.59 -4.41
N THR A 298 11.86 13.24 -3.36
CA THR A 298 13.16 12.88 -2.81
C THR A 298 13.14 11.50 -2.18
N VAL A 299 12.16 11.21 -1.30
CA VAL A 299 11.99 9.89 -0.67
C VAL A 299 11.77 8.81 -1.72
N TYR A 300 10.88 9.05 -2.68
CA TYR A 300 10.60 8.12 -3.78
C TYR A 300 11.87 7.72 -4.52
N ARG A 301 12.70 8.69 -4.88
CA ARG A 301 13.97 8.47 -5.58
C ARG A 301 15.00 7.74 -4.73
N LEU A 302 15.16 8.11 -3.45
CA LEU A 302 16.16 7.53 -2.55
C LEU A 302 15.88 6.06 -2.25
N ILE A 303 14.62 5.68 -2.07
CA ILE A 303 14.20 4.29 -1.82
C ILE A 303 14.21 3.47 -3.12
N GLY A 304 14.28 4.11 -4.29
CA GLY A 304 14.20 3.46 -5.59
C GLY A 304 12.80 2.96 -5.92
N LEU A 305 11.78 3.69 -5.49
CA LEU A 305 10.39 3.38 -5.82
C LEU A 305 10.12 3.58 -7.32
N SER A 306 9.08 2.93 -7.80
CA SER A 306 8.64 3.04 -9.19
C SER A 306 7.10 3.07 -9.26
N VAL A 307 6.60 3.55 -10.39
CA VAL A 307 5.21 3.62 -10.78
C VAL A 307 4.39 4.57 -9.91
N TYR A 308 4.01 4.18 -8.70
CA TYR A 308 3.18 5.00 -7.81
C TYR A 308 3.46 4.67 -6.33
N SER A 309 3.17 5.61 -5.47
CA SER A 309 3.23 5.47 -4.00
C SER A 309 2.53 6.67 -3.34
N ARG A 310 2.48 6.70 -2.00
CA ARG A 310 1.98 7.83 -1.21
C ARG A 310 2.85 8.04 0.02
N ALA A 311 3.35 9.24 0.20
CA ALA A 311 4.11 9.66 1.37
C ALA A 311 3.22 10.40 2.37
N ASP A 312 3.42 10.13 3.66
CA ASP A 312 2.63 10.66 4.75
C ASP A 312 3.51 11.60 5.61
N PHE A 313 2.98 12.78 5.94
CA PHE A 313 3.69 13.85 6.66
C PHE A 313 2.85 14.44 7.79
N ILE A 314 3.54 14.96 8.83
CA ILE A 314 2.98 15.99 9.70
C ILE A 314 3.67 17.31 9.35
N VAL A 315 2.87 18.34 8.99
CA VAL A 315 3.37 19.68 8.69
C VAL A 315 3.11 20.58 9.89
N THR A 316 4.17 21.09 10.50
CA THR A 316 4.10 21.98 11.68
C THR A 316 3.61 23.38 11.31
N PRO A 317 3.18 24.22 12.27
CA PRO A 317 2.67 25.57 12.00
C PRO A 317 3.65 26.52 11.30
N ASP A 318 4.95 26.23 11.29
CA ASP A 318 5.99 26.96 10.54
C ASP A 318 6.22 26.41 9.11
N GLY A 319 5.42 25.41 8.70
CA GLY A 319 5.50 24.80 7.38
C GLY A 319 6.61 23.76 7.21
N THR A 320 7.18 23.26 8.32
CA THR A 320 8.18 22.18 8.27
C THR A 320 7.50 20.82 8.08
N PRO A 321 7.76 20.09 6.97
CA PRO A 321 7.18 18.77 6.74
C PRO A 321 8.03 17.69 7.42
N TYR A 322 7.48 16.99 8.37
CA TYR A 322 8.07 15.80 8.99
C TYR A 322 7.57 14.55 8.28
N PHE A 323 8.44 13.89 7.53
CA PHE A 323 8.14 12.64 6.86
C PHE A 323 7.93 11.50 7.86
N LEU A 324 6.83 10.78 7.75
CA LEU A 324 6.47 9.66 8.62
C LEU A 324 6.78 8.30 7.97
N GLU A 325 6.18 8.04 6.82
CA GLU A 325 6.27 6.78 6.08
C GLU A 325 5.90 6.97 4.61
N ILE A 326 6.18 5.95 3.78
CA ILE A 326 5.75 5.89 2.39
C ILE A 326 5.12 4.54 2.10
N ASN A 327 3.93 4.55 1.49
CA ASN A 327 3.14 3.37 1.15
C ASN A 327 3.34 3.03 -0.32
N THR A 328 3.65 1.77 -0.64
CA THR A 328 3.95 1.30 -1.99
C THR A 328 2.74 0.82 -2.77
N LEU A 329 1.68 0.39 -2.08
CA LEU A 329 0.39 0.04 -2.65
C LEU A 329 -0.72 0.82 -1.92
N PRO A 330 -0.79 2.16 -2.08
CA PRO A 330 -1.81 2.96 -1.42
C PRO A 330 -3.21 2.53 -1.84
N GLY A 331 -4.20 2.80 -1.00
CA GLY A 331 -5.60 2.46 -1.25
C GLY A 331 -6.09 2.98 -2.60
N MET A 332 -6.81 2.13 -3.31
CA MET A 332 -7.29 2.37 -4.68
C MET A 332 -8.81 2.23 -4.79
N THR A 333 -9.57 2.61 -3.76
CA THR A 333 -11.01 2.87 -3.94
C THR A 333 -11.23 4.27 -4.51
N LYS A 334 -12.39 4.56 -5.10
CA LYS A 334 -12.68 5.92 -5.62
C LYS A 334 -12.61 7.02 -4.54
N THR A 335 -12.78 6.64 -3.28
CA THR A 335 -12.69 7.53 -2.12
C THR A 335 -11.32 7.47 -1.42
N SER A 336 -10.38 6.69 -1.91
CA SER A 336 -9.01 6.67 -1.38
C SER A 336 -8.25 7.92 -1.80
N LEU A 337 -7.22 8.27 -1.04
CA LEU A 337 -6.50 9.55 -1.15
C LEU A 337 -5.82 9.71 -2.52
N LEU A 338 -5.05 8.71 -2.98
CA LEU A 338 -4.36 8.79 -4.28
C LEU A 338 -5.31 9.00 -5.47
N PRO A 339 -6.47 8.31 -5.59
CA PRO A 339 -7.47 8.62 -6.61
C PRO A 339 -8.06 10.04 -6.51
N GLN A 340 -8.23 10.59 -5.30
CA GLN A 340 -8.69 11.97 -5.12
C GLN A 340 -7.63 12.98 -5.59
N GLU A 341 -6.35 12.76 -5.24
CA GLU A 341 -5.22 13.59 -5.70
C GLU A 341 -5.05 13.52 -7.23
N ALA A 342 -5.22 12.34 -7.83
CA ALA A 342 -5.21 12.17 -9.29
C ALA A 342 -6.38 12.91 -9.96
N ALA A 343 -7.58 12.84 -9.39
CA ALA A 343 -8.76 13.57 -9.89
C ALA A 343 -8.56 15.08 -9.83
N ALA A 344 -7.85 15.61 -8.82
CA ALA A 344 -7.53 17.04 -8.70
C ALA A 344 -6.65 17.57 -9.86
N VAL A 345 -5.95 16.69 -10.57
CA VAL A 345 -5.17 17.02 -11.78
C VAL A 345 -5.83 16.51 -13.08
N GLY A 346 -7.10 16.13 -13.01
CA GLY A 346 -7.91 15.73 -14.18
C GLY A 346 -7.74 14.27 -14.61
N ILE A 347 -7.07 13.42 -13.82
CA ILE A 347 -6.93 11.98 -14.09
C ILE A 347 -8.10 11.24 -13.46
N GLY A 348 -9.01 10.72 -14.27
CA GLY A 348 -10.15 9.93 -13.82
C GLY A 348 -9.72 8.56 -13.27
N TYR A 349 -10.60 7.92 -12.49
CA TYR A 349 -10.27 6.68 -11.78
C TYR A 349 -9.89 5.53 -12.73
N GLU A 350 -10.65 5.35 -13.80
CA GLU A 350 -10.41 4.34 -14.83
C GLU A 350 -9.08 4.59 -15.56
N GLU A 351 -8.79 5.85 -15.87
CA GLU A 351 -7.52 6.29 -16.47
C GLU A 351 -6.34 6.09 -15.52
N LEU A 352 -6.52 6.36 -14.22
CA LEU A 352 -5.50 6.12 -13.20
C LEU A 352 -5.12 4.64 -13.13
N CYS A 353 -6.10 3.73 -13.11
CA CYS A 353 -5.85 2.29 -13.10
C CYS A 353 -5.06 1.83 -14.35
N GLU A 354 -5.45 2.31 -15.54
CA GLU A 354 -4.75 2.01 -16.79
C GLU A 354 -3.33 2.60 -16.79
N LYS A 355 -3.17 3.85 -16.37
CA LYS A 355 -1.87 4.53 -16.28
C LYS A 355 -0.90 3.78 -15.36
N ILE A 356 -1.37 3.24 -14.22
CA ILE A 356 -0.54 2.40 -13.33
C ILE A 356 -0.06 1.14 -14.07
N VAL A 357 -0.92 0.50 -14.85
CA VAL A 357 -0.55 -0.65 -15.70
C VAL A 357 0.52 -0.26 -16.72
N GLU A 358 0.28 0.80 -17.49
CA GLU A 358 1.21 1.28 -18.51
C GLU A 358 2.58 1.65 -17.95
N GLU A 359 2.62 2.41 -16.85
CA GLU A 359 3.88 2.80 -16.20
C GLU A 359 4.62 1.59 -15.62
N SER A 360 3.89 0.56 -15.19
CA SER A 360 4.48 -0.69 -14.68
C SER A 360 5.14 -1.50 -15.79
N LEU A 361 4.52 -1.58 -16.97
CA LEU A 361 5.07 -2.29 -18.12
C LEU A 361 6.32 -1.62 -18.72
N LYS A 362 6.54 -0.33 -18.44
CA LYS A 362 7.78 0.38 -18.80
C LYS A 362 8.96 0.01 -17.89
N GLN A 363 8.68 -0.56 -16.70
CA GLN A 363 9.74 -0.95 -15.76
C GLN A 363 10.47 -2.18 -16.29
N LYS A 364 11.78 -2.06 -16.45
CA LYS A 364 12.63 -3.21 -16.78
C LYS A 364 12.83 -4.02 -15.50
N ARG A 365 11.94 -4.96 -15.26
CA ARG A 365 12.07 -5.96 -14.18
C ARG A 365 12.50 -7.27 -14.84
N GLY A 366 13.60 -7.80 -14.41
CA GLY A 366 14.08 -9.08 -14.91
C GLY A 366 15.57 -9.24 -14.65
N LEU A 367 15.97 -10.50 -14.51
CA LEU A 367 17.36 -10.97 -14.43
C LEU A 367 18.10 -10.64 -15.72
#